data_61035c1dff039942a689615501e8d234
#
_entry.id   61035c1dff039942a689615501e8d234
#
_cell.length_a   1.000
_cell.length_b   1.000
_cell.length_c   1.000
_cell.angle_alpha   90.00
_cell.angle_beta   90.00
_cell.angle_gamma   90.00
#
_symmetry.space_group_name_H-M   'P 1'
#
loop_
_entity.id
_entity.type
_entity.pdbx_description
1 polymer ?
#
loop_
_entity_poly.entity_id
_entity_poly.type
_entity_poly.pdbx_seq_one_letter_code
_entity_poly.pdbx_strand_id
1 'polypeptide(L)'
;MXHFKPYRNCVGLLVLNKXGXVFIGKRIXSNLNAWQMPQGGIEPDEDPKSAGIREMEEEIGTXNAELIGEMSEWLNYDIPEKLSRRLWNGKYRGQTQKWLAFKFLGNDSEINIKTKDPEFKEWRWENHKNLPDLAVPFKRDIYKKVIKEFEELFPKL
;
A
#
# COMPACT_ATOMS: atom_id res chain seq x y z
N MET A 1 -9.68 -20.42 -20.27
CA MET A 1 -8.68 -20.55 -19.25
C MET A 1 -7.91 -19.32 -18.87
N UNK A 2 -8.32 -18.52 -18.71
CA UNK A 2 -7.84 -17.46 -18.33
C UNK A 2 -7.27 -17.34 -17.14
N HIS A 3 -7.15 -18.34 -16.58
CA HIS A 3 -6.71 -18.40 -15.21
C HIS A 3 -5.20 -18.36 -15.08
N PHE A 4 -4.53 -18.41 -16.21
CA PHE A 4 -3.07 -18.48 -16.19
C PHE A 4 -2.41 -17.11 -16.33
N LYS A 5 -3.18 -16.06 -16.22
CA LYS A 5 -2.58 -14.74 -16.23
C LYS A 5 -1.69 -14.58 -14.99
N PRO A 6 -0.55 -13.89 -15.15
CA PRO A 6 0.35 -13.70 -14.01
C PRO A 6 -0.17 -12.66 -13.04
N TYR A 7 0.42 -12.66 -11.85
CA TYR A 7 0.25 -11.56 -10.90
C TYR A 7 1.27 -10.46 -11.19
N ARG A 8 0.88 -9.23 -10.98
CA ARG A 8 1.78 -8.09 -11.11
C ARG A 8 2.57 -7.94 -9.82
N ASN A 9 3.90 -7.83 -9.94
CA ASN A 9 4.74 -7.64 -8.76
C ASN A 9 4.57 -6.25 -8.19
N CYS A 10 4.35 -6.18 -6.88
CA CYS A 10 3.94 -4.95 -6.24
C CYS A 10 4.54 -4.89 -4.84
N VAL A 11 4.78 -3.68 -4.36
CA VAL A 11 5.20 -3.47 -2.98
C VAL A 11 4.09 -2.72 -2.26
N GLY A 12 3.83 -3.12 -1.01
CA GLY A 12 2.87 -2.41 -0.16
C GLY A 12 3.61 -1.78 1.00
N LEU A 13 3.13 -0.64 1.46
CA LEU A 13 3.81 0.14 2.49
C LEU A 13 2.91 0.36 3.69
N LEU A 14 3.34 -0.17 4.83
CA LEU A 14 2.75 0.15 6.12
C LEU A 14 3.60 1.25 6.72
N VAL A 15 3.12 2.49 6.70
CA VAL A 15 3.89 3.62 7.19
C VAL A 15 3.30 4.10 8.50
N LEU A 16 4.08 4.02 9.57
CA LEU A 16 3.65 4.35 10.92
C LEU A 16 4.21 5.69 11.36
N ASN A 17 3.38 6.49 12.01
CA ASN A 17 3.88 7.67 12.69
C ASN A 17 4.23 7.34 14.13
N LYS A 18 4.64 8.35 14.87
CA LYS A 18 5.07 8.15 16.27
C LYS A 18 3.96 7.60 17.16
N UNK A 19 2.85 7.90 16.71
CA UNK A 19 1.75 7.48 17.36
C UNK A 19 1.32 6.15 17.07
N GLY A 20 1.92 5.50 16.20
CA GLY A 20 1.52 4.22 15.70
C GLY A 20 0.29 4.19 14.78
N UNK A 21 -0.17 5.28 14.23
CA UNK A 21 -1.15 5.32 13.34
C UNK A 21 -0.58 5.00 12.09
N VAL A 22 -1.41 4.63 11.15
CA VAL A 22 -0.99 4.21 9.82
C VAL A 22 -1.41 5.23 8.77
N PHE A 23 -0.52 5.53 7.84
CA PHE A 23 -0.85 6.41 6.72
C PHE A 23 -1.83 5.70 5.79
N ILE A 24 -2.96 6.36 5.52
CA ILE A 24 -3.88 5.88 4.49
C ILE A 24 -4.31 7.04 3.60
N GLY A 25 -4.67 6.70 2.36
CA GLY A 25 -5.12 7.70 1.40
C GLY A 25 -6.33 7.22 0.63
N LYS A 26 -7.08 8.20 0.12
CA LYS A 26 -8.18 7.94 -0.82
C LYS A 26 -7.68 8.20 -2.22
N ARG A 27 -7.95 7.28 -3.12
CA ARG A 27 -7.49 7.41 -4.50
C ARG A 27 -8.21 8.52 -5.26
N ILE A 28 -7.45 9.19 -6.09
CA ILE A 28 -8.04 10.11 -7.09
C ILE A 28 -8.82 9.26 -8.10
N UNK A 29 -9.82 9.83 -8.34
CA UNK A 29 -10.46 9.21 -9.35
C UNK A 29 -11.31 8.07 -8.95
N SER A 30 -11.54 7.99 -7.87
CA SER A 30 -12.37 6.91 -7.38
C SER A 30 -13.61 7.48 -6.73
N ASN A 31 -14.75 6.91 -7.05
CA ASN A 31 -16.00 7.28 -6.40
C ASN A 31 -16.27 6.46 -5.14
N LEU A 32 -15.43 5.47 -4.89
CA LEU A 32 -15.59 4.65 -3.70
C LEU A 32 -15.13 5.40 -2.47
N ASN A 33 -15.80 5.17 -1.36
CA ASN A 33 -15.41 5.75 -0.09
C ASN A 33 -14.46 4.79 0.62
N ALA A 34 -13.40 4.40 -0.09
CA ALA A 34 -12.44 3.43 0.41
C ALA A 34 -11.08 4.06 0.60
N TRP A 35 -10.38 3.57 1.60
CA TRP A 35 -9.05 4.05 1.94
C TRP A 35 -8.04 2.93 1.73
N GLN A 36 -6.81 3.29 1.43
CA GLN A 36 -5.78 2.28 1.22
C GLN A 36 -4.42 2.74 1.73
N MET A 37 -3.59 1.77 2.06
CA MET A 37 -2.18 2.02 2.30
C MET A 37 -1.48 2.22 0.96
N PRO A 38 -0.37 2.96 0.93
CA PRO A 38 0.36 3.15 -0.33
C PRO A 38 0.85 1.83 -0.90
N GLN A 39 0.87 1.74 -2.21
CA GLN A 39 1.37 0.56 -2.90
C GLN A 39 1.74 0.93 -4.33
N GLY A 40 2.58 0.11 -4.94
CA GLY A 40 2.91 0.36 -6.33
C GLY A 40 3.70 -0.78 -6.93
N GLY A 41 3.84 -0.75 -8.25
CA GLY A 41 4.55 -1.80 -8.96
C GLY A 41 6.04 -1.78 -8.72
N ILE A 42 6.64 -2.95 -8.78
CA ILE A 42 8.09 -3.10 -8.68
C ILE A 42 8.64 -3.17 -10.11
N GLU A 43 9.59 -2.30 -10.42
CA GLU A 43 10.21 -2.30 -11.74
C GLU A 43 11.12 -3.51 -11.90
N PRO A 44 11.38 -3.97 -13.14
CA PRO A 44 12.17 -5.19 -13.32
C PRO A 44 13.53 -5.19 -12.65
N ASP A 45 14.18 -4.04 -12.54
CA ASP A 45 15.51 -3.95 -11.96
C ASP A 45 15.54 -3.55 -10.50
N GLU A 46 14.36 -3.42 -9.88
CA GLU A 46 14.28 -2.97 -8.49
C GLU A 46 14.12 -4.13 -7.53
N ASP A 47 14.71 -4.01 -6.34
CA ASP A 47 14.29 -4.89 -5.26
C ASP A 47 13.12 -4.23 -4.52
N PRO A 48 12.42 -4.99 -3.67
CA PRO A 48 11.25 -4.42 -2.99
C PRO A 48 11.53 -3.19 -2.15
N LYS A 49 12.67 -3.14 -1.45
CA LYS A 49 12.96 -1.99 -0.62
C LYS A 49 13.14 -0.72 -1.46
N SER A 50 13.87 -0.84 -2.56
CA SER A 50 14.07 0.31 -3.45
C SER A 50 12.76 0.77 -4.05
N ALA A 51 11.92 -0.19 -4.47
CA ALA A 51 10.60 0.14 -5.00
C ALA A 51 9.76 0.82 -3.94
N GLY A 52 9.84 0.34 -2.70
CA GLY A 52 9.08 0.92 -1.60
C GLY A 52 9.46 2.37 -1.33
N ILE A 53 10.74 2.65 -1.32
CA ILE A 53 11.20 4.03 -1.09
C ILE A 53 10.74 4.93 -2.24
N ARG A 54 10.86 4.46 -3.46
CA ARG A 54 10.41 5.25 -4.62
C ARG A 54 8.92 5.51 -4.56
N GLU A 55 8.12 4.48 -4.27
CA GLU A 55 6.68 4.65 -4.19
C GLU A 55 6.28 5.57 -3.04
N MET A 56 7.00 5.48 -1.92
CA MET A 56 6.72 6.38 -0.80
C MET A 56 6.90 7.83 -1.24
N GLU A 57 8.00 8.11 -1.92
CA GLU A 57 8.23 9.48 -2.38
C GLU A 57 7.18 9.92 -3.39
N GLU A 58 6.78 9.01 -4.30
CA GLU A 58 5.78 9.34 -5.31
C GLU A 58 4.40 9.57 -4.71
N GLU A 59 4.03 8.83 -3.67
CA GLU A 59 2.68 8.88 -3.15
C GLU A 59 2.51 9.73 -1.91
N ILE A 60 3.55 9.82 -1.07
CA ILE A 60 3.50 10.58 0.18
C ILE A 60 4.29 11.88 0.09
N GLY A 61 5.22 11.96 -0.83
CA GLY A 61 6.02 13.15 -1.06
C GLY A 61 7.29 13.24 -0.24
N THR A 62 7.64 12.20 0.46
CA THR A 62 8.85 12.22 1.29
C THR A 62 9.43 10.82 1.48
N UNK A 63 10.47 10.67 1.65
CA UNK A 63 11.08 9.54 1.92
C UNK A 63 11.57 9.49 3.23
N ASN A 64 11.36 10.38 4.13
CA ASN A 64 11.93 10.51 5.48
C ASN A 64 11.38 9.46 6.41
N ALA A 65 11.81 8.24 6.23
CA ALA A 65 11.28 7.10 6.96
C ALA A 65 12.35 6.03 7.06
N GLU A 66 12.20 5.17 8.07
CA GLU A 66 13.13 4.09 8.34
C GLU A 66 12.42 2.75 8.14
N LEU A 67 13.04 1.83 7.40
CA LEU A 67 12.48 0.49 7.26
C LEU A 67 12.63 -0.24 8.59
N ILE A 68 11.50 -0.70 9.15
CA ILE A 68 11.52 -1.39 10.44
C ILE A 68 10.95 -2.80 10.37
N GLY A 69 10.46 -3.22 9.23
CA GLY A 69 9.99 -4.60 9.09
C GLY A 69 9.72 -4.96 7.65
N GLU A 70 9.75 -6.24 7.38
CA GLU A 70 9.56 -6.75 6.03
C GLU A 70 8.92 -8.12 6.14
N MET A 71 7.80 -8.33 5.44
CA MET A 71 7.19 -9.65 5.40
C MET A 71 8.06 -10.57 4.55
N SER A 72 8.29 -11.78 5.02
CA SER A 72 9.02 -12.76 4.20
C SER A 72 8.13 -13.33 3.10
N GLU A 73 6.84 -13.35 3.34
CA GLU A 73 5.89 -13.97 2.43
C GLU A 73 5.30 -12.93 1.48
N TRP A 74 5.14 -13.31 0.22
CA TRP A 74 4.41 -12.49 -0.75
C TRP A 74 2.93 -12.83 -0.64
N LEU A 75 2.09 -11.82 -0.65
CA LEU A 75 0.65 -12.01 -0.54
C LEU A 75 -0.02 -11.75 -1.89
N ASN A 76 -0.87 -12.67 -2.30
CA ASN A 76 -1.53 -12.58 -3.60
C ASN A 76 -3.00 -12.21 -3.44
N TYR A 77 -3.51 -11.40 -4.35
CA TYR A 77 -4.94 -11.21 -4.45
C TYR A 77 -5.33 -10.95 -5.90
N ASP A 78 -6.50 -11.47 -6.25
CA ASP A 78 -7.07 -11.25 -7.57
C ASP A 78 -7.95 -10.01 -7.54
N ILE A 79 -8.06 -9.33 -8.67
CA ILE A 79 -8.97 -8.20 -8.79
C ILE A 79 -10.03 -8.54 -9.83
N PRO A 80 -11.16 -7.80 -9.80
CA PRO A 80 -12.19 -8.04 -10.82
C PRO A 80 -11.63 -7.86 -12.22
N GLU A 81 -12.12 -8.69 -13.14
CA GLU A 81 -11.60 -8.66 -14.51
C GLU A 81 -11.79 -7.30 -15.19
N LYS A 82 -12.92 -6.65 -14.95
CA LYS A 82 -13.14 -5.33 -15.51
C LYS A 82 -12.08 -4.33 -15.04
N LEU A 83 -11.73 -4.41 -13.77
CA LEU A 83 -10.72 -3.52 -13.21
C LEU A 83 -9.36 -3.80 -13.82
N SER A 84 -9.02 -5.08 -14.00
CA SER A 84 -7.75 -5.43 -14.64
C SER A 84 -7.67 -4.89 -16.06
N ARG A 85 -8.77 -4.99 -16.80
CA ARG A 85 -8.78 -4.45 -18.16
C ARG A 85 -8.56 -2.95 -18.17
N ARG A 86 -9.16 -2.24 -17.21
CA ARG A 86 -9.01 -0.79 -17.15
C ARG A 86 -7.59 -0.37 -16.76
N LEU A 87 -7.00 -1.07 -15.77
CA LEU A 87 -5.70 -0.68 -15.24
C LEU A 87 -4.54 -1.20 -16.08
N TRP A 88 -4.65 -2.43 -16.62
CA TRP A 88 -3.52 -3.11 -17.22
C TRP A 88 -3.85 -3.79 -18.55
N ASN A 89 -4.92 -3.40 -19.19
CA ASN A 89 -5.39 -4.05 -20.42
C ASN A 89 -5.64 -5.54 -20.23
N GLY A 90 -6.00 -5.94 -19.04
CA GLY A 90 -6.29 -7.34 -18.76
C GLY A 90 -5.06 -8.23 -18.65
N LYS A 91 -3.86 -7.64 -18.57
CA LYS A 91 -2.62 -8.42 -18.58
C LYS A 91 -2.44 -9.28 -17.33
N TYR A 92 -2.91 -8.80 -16.19
CA TYR A 92 -2.70 -9.46 -14.91
C TYR A 92 -4.01 -9.88 -14.27
N ARG A 93 -3.97 -10.97 -13.50
CA ARG A 93 -5.13 -11.41 -12.74
C ARG A 93 -5.27 -10.67 -11.41
N GLY A 94 -4.21 -10.05 -10.94
CA GLY A 94 -4.16 -9.36 -9.67
C GLY A 94 -2.74 -9.00 -9.36
N GLN A 95 -2.43 -8.91 -8.09
CA GLN A 95 -1.09 -8.53 -7.67
C GLN A 95 -0.53 -9.51 -6.65
N THR A 96 0.79 -9.64 -6.66
CA THR A 96 1.51 -10.34 -5.61
C THR A 96 2.35 -9.28 -4.92
N GLN A 97 2.16 -9.13 -3.60
CA GLN A 97 2.70 -8.00 -2.88
C GLN A 97 3.69 -8.38 -1.81
N LYS A 98 4.81 -7.69 -1.82
CA LYS A 98 5.79 -7.73 -0.73
C LYS A 98 5.52 -6.54 0.16
N TRP A 99 5.18 -6.78 1.43
CA TRP A 99 4.84 -5.68 2.33
C TRP A 99 6.01 -5.29 3.20
N LEU A 100 6.22 -3.98 3.31
CA LEU A 100 7.30 -3.39 4.10
C LEU A 100 6.69 -2.45 5.13
N ALA A 101 7.27 -2.42 6.33
CA ALA A 101 6.85 -1.49 7.36
C ALA A 101 7.92 -0.43 7.55
N PHE A 102 7.49 0.82 7.53
CA PHE A 102 8.37 1.97 7.71
C PHE A 102 7.89 2.81 8.88
N LYS A 103 8.85 3.41 9.57
CA LYS A 103 8.54 4.41 10.59
C LYS A 103 8.81 5.79 10.00
N PHE A 104 7.78 6.63 9.95
CA PHE A 104 7.93 7.98 9.46
C PHE A 104 8.69 8.81 10.48
N LEU A 105 9.74 9.51 10.03
CA LEU A 105 10.63 10.24 10.93
C LEU A 105 10.41 11.74 10.90
N GLY A 106 9.54 12.22 10.02
CA GLY A 106 9.35 13.64 9.84
C GLY A 106 8.10 14.18 10.52
N ASN A 107 7.78 15.40 10.18
CA ASN A 107 6.54 16.06 10.60
C ASN A 107 5.50 15.92 9.50
N ASP A 108 4.22 16.06 9.88
CA ASP A 108 3.15 15.99 8.89
C ASP A 108 3.31 17.04 7.80
N SER A 109 3.97 18.15 8.09
CA SER A 109 4.19 19.17 7.07
C SER A 109 5.05 18.70 5.91
N GLU A 110 5.80 17.62 6.09
CA GLU A 110 6.60 17.06 5.01
C GLU A 110 5.79 16.18 4.07
N ILE A 111 4.59 15.78 4.47
CA ILE A 111 3.74 14.93 3.64
C ILE A 111 3.07 15.80 2.58
N ASN A 112 3.21 15.38 1.33
CA ASN A 112 2.62 16.13 0.22
C ASN A 112 2.12 15.13 -0.82
N ILE A 113 0.81 14.93 -0.83
CA ILE A 113 0.20 14.00 -1.78
C ILE A 113 0.00 14.60 -3.16
N LYS A 114 0.27 15.89 -3.32
CA LYS A 114 0.16 16.56 -4.62
C LYS A 114 1.49 16.48 -5.35
N THR A 115 1.89 15.26 -5.65
CA THR A 115 3.13 15.00 -6.35
C THR A 115 2.89 15.06 -7.88
N LYS A 116 3.93 14.78 -8.66
CA LYS A 116 3.83 14.88 -10.12
C LYS A 116 2.71 14.02 -10.69
N ASP A 117 2.62 12.78 -10.24
CA ASP A 117 1.57 11.86 -10.68
C ASP A 117 0.78 11.41 -9.46
N PRO A 118 -0.10 12.26 -8.95
CA PRO A 118 -0.70 11.99 -7.65
C PRO A 118 -1.60 10.76 -7.66
N GLU A 119 -1.51 10.00 -6.59
CA GLU A 119 -2.33 8.82 -6.39
C GLU A 119 -3.54 9.14 -5.51
N PHE A 120 -3.35 10.03 -4.53
CA PHE A 120 -4.35 10.28 -3.51
C PHE A 120 -4.89 11.70 -3.59
N LYS A 121 -6.18 11.85 -3.27
CA LYS A 121 -6.80 13.17 -3.15
C LYS A 121 -6.95 13.61 -1.70
N GLU A 122 -6.75 12.67 -0.76
CA GLU A 122 -6.94 12.91 0.66
C GLU A 122 -6.11 11.89 1.42
N TRP A 123 -5.61 12.27 2.59
CA TRP A 123 -4.86 11.32 3.41
C TRP A 123 -5.12 11.59 4.89
N ARG A 124 -4.84 10.57 5.72
CA ARG A 124 -4.87 10.75 7.16
C ARG A 124 -4.10 9.63 7.84
N TRP A 125 -3.85 9.82 9.13
CA TRP A 125 -3.34 8.74 9.97
C TRP A 125 -4.52 7.99 10.56
N GLU A 126 -4.44 6.67 10.59
CA GLU A 126 -5.55 5.84 10.99
C GLU A 126 -5.11 4.74 11.95
N ASN A 127 -5.98 4.37 12.88
CA ASN A 127 -5.73 3.23 13.74
C ASN A 127 -5.72 1.96 12.90
N HIS A 128 -4.71 1.11 13.12
CA HIS A 128 -4.56 -0.09 12.30
C HIS A 128 -5.77 -1.02 12.38
N LYS A 129 -6.49 -1.00 13.48
CA LYS A 129 -7.64 -1.89 13.65
C LYS A 129 -8.75 -1.61 12.64
N ASN A 130 -8.80 -0.39 12.11
CA ASN A 130 -9.87 0.00 11.19
C ASN A 130 -9.53 -0.26 9.73
N LEU A 131 -8.28 -0.62 9.41
CA LEU A 131 -7.85 -0.68 8.01
C LEU A 131 -8.63 -1.67 7.15
N PRO A 132 -8.91 -2.90 7.64
CA PRO A 132 -9.65 -3.82 6.76
C PRO A 132 -11.04 -3.31 6.41
N ASP A 133 -11.74 -2.68 7.34
CA ASP A 133 -13.09 -2.19 7.08
C ASP A 133 -13.10 -0.99 6.14
N LEU A 134 -12.02 -0.23 6.12
CA LEU A 134 -11.93 0.95 5.26
C LEU A 134 -11.52 0.62 3.84
N ALA A 135 -10.98 -0.56 3.61
CA ALA A 135 -10.45 -0.96 2.32
C ALA A 135 -11.54 -1.50 1.40
N VAL A 136 -11.25 -1.50 0.09
CA VAL A 136 -12.14 -2.20 -0.83
C VAL A 136 -12.19 -3.68 -0.44
N PRO A 137 -13.33 -4.36 -0.72
CA PRO A 137 -13.48 -5.73 -0.24
C PRO A 137 -12.38 -6.70 -0.65
N PHE A 138 -11.88 -6.61 -1.87
CA PHE A 138 -10.89 -7.59 -2.32
C PHE A 138 -9.51 -7.40 -1.68
N LYS A 139 -9.31 -6.32 -0.92
CA LYS A 139 -8.05 -6.10 -0.18
C LYS A 139 -8.18 -6.41 1.30
N ARG A 140 -9.37 -6.68 1.79
CA ARG A 140 -9.57 -6.81 3.24
C ARG A 140 -8.73 -7.92 3.86
N ASP A 141 -8.70 -9.09 3.21
CA ASP A 141 -7.92 -10.20 3.73
C ASP A 141 -6.43 -9.90 3.73
N ILE A 142 -5.95 -9.22 2.70
CA ILE A 142 -4.55 -8.81 2.64
C ILE A 142 -4.22 -7.91 3.83
N TYR A 143 -5.07 -6.92 4.08
CA TYR A 143 -4.82 -5.98 5.17
C TYR A 143 -4.82 -6.68 6.53
N LYS A 144 -5.72 -7.66 6.71
CA LYS A 144 -5.73 -8.42 7.96
C LYS A 144 -4.42 -9.17 8.16
N LYS A 145 -3.90 -9.77 7.09
CA LYS A 145 -2.62 -10.50 7.17
C LYS A 145 -1.45 -9.57 7.46
N VAL A 146 -1.45 -8.40 6.84
CA VAL A 146 -0.38 -7.43 7.07
C VAL A 146 -0.38 -6.96 8.51
N ILE A 147 -1.57 -6.65 9.05
CA ILE A 147 -1.68 -6.20 10.42
C ILE A 147 -1.21 -7.28 11.39
N LYS A 148 -1.58 -8.52 11.13
CA LYS A 148 -1.16 -9.61 12.00
C LYS A 148 0.36 -9.80 11.95
N GLU A 149 0.92 -9.73 10.76
CA GLU A 149 2.36 -9.92 10.61
C GLU A 149 3.14 -8.87 11.38
N PHE A 150 2.67 -7.62 11.37
CA PHE A 150 3.37 -6.51 11.98
C PHE A 150 2.79 -6.12 13.34
N GLU A 151 2.03 -7.02 13.98
CA GLU A 151 1.32 -6.63 15.20
C GLU A 151 2.23 -6.15 16.32
N GLU A 152 3.48 -6.62 16.35
CA GLU A 152 4.42 -6.19 17.37
C GLU A 152 4.82 -4.72 17.23
N LEU A 153 4.60 -4.15 16.06
CA LEU A 153 4.97 -2.75 15.80
C LEU A 153 3.91 -1.76 16.26
N PHE A 154 2.69 -2.23 16.51
CA PHE A 154 1.61 -1.35 16.91
C PHE A 154 1.56 -1.16 18.42
N PRO A 155 1.07 0.01 18.88
CA PRO A 155 0.94 0.23 20.32
C PRO A 155 -0.01 -0.78 20.95
N LYS A 156 0.31 -1.21 22.13
CA LYS A 156 -0.56 -2.10 22.90
C LYS A 156 -1.39 -1.25 23.85
N LEU A 157 -2.70 -1.49 23.83
CA LEU A 157 -3.61 -0.75 24.69
C LEU A 157 -4.14 -1.60 25.82
#